data_f889b0f2c31c33cca52bd20d630f2269
#
_entry.id   f889b0f2c31c33cca52bd20d630f2269
#
_cell.length_a   1.000
_cell.length_b   1.000
_cell.length_c   1.000
_cell.angle_alpha   90.00
_cell.angle_beta   90.00
_cell.angle_gamma   90.00
#
_symmetry.space_group_name_H-M   'P 1'
#
loop_
_entity.id
_entity.type
_entity.pdbx_description
1 polymer ?
#
loop_
_entity_poly.entity_id
_entity_poly.type
_entity_poly.pdbx_seq_one_letter_code
_entity_poly.pdbx_strand_id
1 'polypeptide(L)'
;MLPNILRRSFLAAGFLLVTPAIASAQFAMCGERALIIDQLKTKYNETRQAVGLISNNGAAELFVSEKGTWTMLVTVESGKSCIIAAGHSWDAAPTLAQGTGI
;
A
#
# COMPACT_ATOMS: atom_id res chain seq x y z
N MET A 1 35.74 38.11 -5.83
CA MET A 1 34.69 38.55 -6.10
C MET A 1 33.86 37.79 -6.96
N LEU A 2 34.21 37.61 -8.06
CA LEU A 2 33.48 36.84 -8.93
C LEU A 2 33.08 35.56 -8.35
N PRO A 3 33.85 34.91 -7.75
CA PRO A 3 33.57 33.62 -7.29
C PRO A 3 32.28 33.60 -6.56
N ASN A 4 32.02 34.59 -5.93
CA ASN A 4 30.85 34.53 -5.20
C ASN A 4 29.67 34.33 -6.01
N ILE A 5 29.61 34.91 -7.04
CA ILE A 5 28.48 34.76 -7.86
C ILE A 5 28.25 33.41 -8.22
N LEU A 6 29.17 32.74 -8.55
CA LEU A 6 28.96 31.42 -8.94
C LEU A 6 28.29 30.63 -7.93
N ARG A 7 28.67 30.75 -6.79
CA ARG A 7 28.07 29.98 -5.84
C ARG A 7 26.59 30.09 -5.82
N ARG A 8 26.10 31.19 -5.98
CA ARG A 8 24.76 31.28 -5.93
C ARG A 8 24.07 30.42 -6.88
N SER A 9 24.51 30.30 -7.97
CA SER A 9 23.84 29.55 -8.96
C SER A 9 23.62 28.17 -8.49
N PHE A 10 24.50 27.63 -7.89
CA PHE A 10 24.30 26.31 -7.49
C PHE A 10 23.18 26.11 -6.61
N LEU A 11 23.04 26.92 -5.75
CA LEU A 11 21.98 26.73 -4.89
C LEU A 11 20.70 26.57 -5.59
N ALA A 12 20.48 27.34 -6.47
CA ALA A 12 19.22 27.29 -7.14
C ALA A 12 19.01 25.93 -7.67
N ALA A 13 19.91 25.46 -8.24
CA ALA A 13 19.76 24.21 -8.85
C ALA A 13 19.40 23.19 -7.84
N GLY A 14 19.88 23.26 -6.79
CA GLY A 14 19.62 22.28 -5.84
C GLY A 14 18.22 22.04 -5.52
N PHE A 15 17.50 23.03 -5.52
CA PHE A 15 16.24 22.79 -5.15
C PHE A 15 15.40 21.94 -5.87
N LEU A 16 15.51 21.95 -7.03
CA LEU A 16 14.69 21.16 -7.79
C LEU A 16 14.52 19.83 -7.35
N LEU A 17 15.37 19.33 -6.85
CA LEU A 17 15.25 18.02 -6.56
C LEU A 17 14.21 17.66 -5.68
N VAL A 18 13.75 18.41 -5.09
CA VAL A 18 12.82 18.05 -4.24
C VAL A 18 11.67 17.40 -4.63
N THR A 19 11.24 17.53 -5.70
CA THR A 19 10.06 16.94 -6.11
C THR A 19 9.85 15.57 -5.83
N PRO A 20 10.56 14.86 -5.44
CA PRO A 20 10.35 13.54 -5.24
C PRO A 20 9.14 13.16 -4.57
N ALA A 21 8.60 13.92 -4.04
CA ALA A 21 7.45 13.58 -3.36
C ALA A 21 6.62 12.66 -4.07
N ILE A 22 6.64 12.72 -5.25
CA ILE A 22 5.87 11.94 -5.93
C ILE A 22 6.01 10.56 -5.75
N ALA A 23 7.03 10.18 -5.50
CA ALA A 23 7.23 8.84 -5.42
C ALA A 23 6.27 8.15 -4.60
N SER A 24 5.80 8.75 -3.71
CA SER A 24 5.00 8.03 -2.88
C SER A 24 3.85 7.40 -3.50
N ALA A 25 3.46 7.86 -4.48
CA ALA A 25 2.32 7.35 -5.00
C ALA A 25 2.38 6.04 -5.43
N GLN A 26 3.37 5.60 -5.58
CA GLN A 26 3.35 4.48 -6.05
C GLN A 26 3.61 3.40 -5.36
N PHE A 27 3.18 3.11 -4.44
CA PHE A 27 3.46 2.00 -3.95
C PHE A 27 2.73 0.83 -4.26
N ALA A 28 1.98 0.61 -5.19
CA ALA A 28 1.22 -0.51 -5.47
C ALA A 28 2.18 -1.57 -5.91
N MET A 29 2.32 -2.60 -5.23
CA MET A 29 3.19 -3.65 -5.63
C MET A 29 2.36 -4.69 -6.31
N CYS A 30 2.66 -5.03 -7.51
CA CYS A 30 1.87 -5.98 -8.29
C CYS A 30 2.64 -7.21 -8.72
N GLY A 31 1.95 -8.31 -8.93
CA GLY A 31 2.58 -9.53 -9.39
C GLY A 31 1.57 -10.66 -9.45
N GLU A 32 2.06 -11.89 -9.49
CA GLU A 32 1.18 -12.99 -9.52
C GLU A 32 0.56 -13.23 -8.20
N ARG A 33 -0.72 -13.45 -8.16
CA ARG A 33 -1.43 -13.56 -6.93
C ARG A 33 -0.86 -14.63 -6.01
N ALA A 34 -0.58 -15.78 -6.54
CA ALA A 34 -0.11 -16.85 -5.68
C ALA A 34 1.19 -16.49 -4.98
N LEU A 35 2.05 -15.80 -5.65
CA LEU A 35 3.31 -15.46 -5.04
C LEU A 35 3.13 -14.41 -3.96
N ILE A 36 2.23 -13.49 -4.17
CA ILE A 36 2.02 -12.46 -3.19
C ILE A 36 1.39 -13.07 -1.96
N ILE A 37 0.42 -13.92 -2.13
CA ILE A 37 -0.23 -14.53 -1.00
C ILE A 37 0.75 -15.38 -0.23
N ASP A 38 1.65 -16.04 -0.91
CA ASP A 38 2.60 -16.87 -0.23
C ASP A 38 3.50 -15.99 0.63
N GLN A 39 3.88 -14.82 0.14
CA GLN A 39 4.70 -13.97 0.93
C GLN A 39 3.93 -13.41 2.12
N LEU A 40 2.68 -13.11 1.96
CA LEU A 40 1.92 -12.57 3.07
C LEU A 40 1.85 -13.64 4.13
N LYS A 41 1.72 -14.89 3.75
CA LYS A 41 1.63 -15.90 4.72
C LYS A 41 2.96 -16.20 5.37
N THR A 42 3.99 -16.36 4.62
CA THR A 42 5.26 -16.75 5.18
C THR A 42 5.99 -15.63 5.89
N LYS A 43 5.89 -14.42 5.42
CA LYS A 43 6.57 -13.37 6.09
C LYS A 43 5.77 -12.65 7.12
N TYR A 44 4.49 -12.55 6.94
CA TYR A 44 3.70 -11.79 7.87
C TYR A 44 2.63 -12.61 8.59
N ASN A 45 2.55 -13.88 8.27
CA ASN A 45 1.54 -14.73 8.88
C ASN A 45 0.13 -14.20 8.65
N GLU A 46 -0.09 -13.63 7.51
CA GLU A 46 -1.41 -13.11 7.22
C GLU A 46 -2.24 -14.12 6.43
N THR A 47 -3.51 -14.23 6.76
CA THR A 47 -4.39 -15.13 6.04
C THR A 47 -5.64 -14.35 5.66
N ARG A 48 -6.33 -14.81 4.65
CA ARG A 48 -7.45 -14.07 4.14
C ARG A 48 -8.59 -14.03 5.11
N GLN A 49 -9.12 -12.84 5.34
CA GLN A 49 -10.19 -12.68 6.26
C GLN A 49 -11.45 -12.28 5.54
N ALA A 50 -11.35 -11.68 4.41
CA ALA A 50 -12.53 -11.20 3.70
C ALA A 50 -12.26 -11.05 2.22
N VAL A 51 -13.29 -11.12 1.43
CA VAL A 51 -13.14 -10.93 0.01
C VAL A 51 -14.40 -10.28 -0.54
N GLY A 52 -14.27 -9.45 -1.51
CA GLY A 52 -15.40 -8.79 -2.15
C GLY A 52 -15.13 -8.60 -3.61
N LEU A 53 -16.16 -8.50 -4.40
CA LEU A 53 -15.96 -8.27 -5.80
C LEU A 53 -16.00 -6.80 -6.10
N ILE A 54 -15.18 -6.39 -7.07
CA ILE A 54 -15.17 -5.02 -7.43
C ILE A 54 -15.69 -5.08 -8.82
N SER A 55 -16.87 -4.97 -9.06
CA SER A 55 -17.51 -5.02 -10.34
C SER A 55 -17.27 -6.41 -10.92
N ASN A 56 -17.34 -6.57 -12.18
CA ASN A 56 -17.22 -7.85 -12.77
C ASN A 56 -15.81 -8.24 -13.04
N ASN A 57 -14.90 -7.36 -12.90
CA ASN A 57 -13.58 -7.62 -13.30
C ASN A 57 -12.55 -7.70 -12.25
N GLY A 58 -12.87 -7.66 -11.04
CA GLY A 58 -11.85 -7.70 -10.02
C GLY A 58 -12.35 -8.10 -8.68
N ALA A 59 -11.45 -8.50 -7.82
CA ALA A 59 -11.80 -8.91 -6.49
C ALA A 59 -10.87 -8.25 -5.49
N ALA A 60 -11.36 -7.90 -4.34
CA ALA A 60 -10.54 -7.31 -3.32
C ALA A 60 -10.48 -8.32 -2.18
N GLU A 61 -9.31 -8.50 -1.61
CA GLU A 61 -9.14 -9.45 -0.55
C GLU A 61 -8.41 -8.82 0.60
N LEU A 62 -8.80 -9.12 1.81
CA LEU A 62 -8.14 -8.56 2.97
C LEU A 62 -7.44 -9.70 3.69
N PHE A 63 -6.16 -9.53 3.96
CA PHE A 63 -5.38 -10.51 4.67
C PHE A 63 -4.94 -9.91 5.99
N VAL A 64 -5.01 -10.66 7.07
CA VAL A 64 -4.70 -10.14 8.39
C VAL A 64 -3.95 -11.18 9.21
N SER A 65 -3.06 -10.75 10.08
CA SER A 65 -2.32 -11.67 10.92
C SER A 65 -2.88 -11.54 12.32
N GLU A 66 -2.52 -12.44 13.18
CA GLU A 66 -3.00 -12.37 14.53
C GLU A 66 -2.39 -11.19 15.23
N LYS A 67 -1.29 -10.69 14.78
CA LYS A 67 -0.70 -9.56 15.43
C LYS A 67 -1.26 -8.27 14.91
N GLY A 68 -2.16 -8.33 13.98
CA GLY A 68 -2.77 -7.13 13.49
C GLY A 68 -2.19 -6.49 12.23
N THR A 69 -1.24 -7.14 11.60
CA THR A 69 -0.77 -6.55 10.35
C THR A 69 -1.79 -6.93 9.29
N TRP A 70 -1.96 -6.12 8.31
CA TRP A 70 -2.97 -6.39 7.30
C TRP A 70 -2.57 -5.90 5.93
N THR A 71 -3.15 -6.49 4.91
CA THR A 71 -2.84 -6.14 3.53
C THR A 71 -4.11 -6.27 2.69
N MET A 72 -4.35 -5.29 1.86
CA MET A 72 -5.49 -5.33 0.97
C MET A 72 -4.96 -5.61 -0.42
N LEU A 73 -5.47 -6.66 -1.06
CA LEU A 73 -5.01 -7.05 -2.36
C LEU A 73 -6.13 -6.96 -3.37
N VAL A 74 -5.86 -6.45 -4.53
CA VAL A 74 -6.87 -6.38 -5.57
C VAL A 74 -6.36 -7.18 -6.76
N THR A 75 -7.18 -8.08 -7.28
CA THR A 75 -6.80 -8.91 -8.41
C THR A 75 -7.74 -8.61 -9.57
N VAL A 76 -7.17 -8.38 -10.73
CA VAL A 76 -8.00 -8.07 -11.88
C VAL A 76 -8.16 -9.29 -12.74
N GLU A 77 -9.03 -9.20 -13.73
CA GLU A 77 -9.31 -10.29 -14.56
C GLU A 77 -8.14 -11.02 -15.17
N SER A 78 -7.08 -10.38 -15.44
CA SER A 78 -5.96 -11.04 -16.06
C SER A 78 -5.25 -11.92 -15.04
N GLY A 79 -5.61 -11.80 -13.80
CA GLY A 79 -4.95 -12.60 -12.79
C GLY A 79 -3.86 -11.85 -12.05
N LYS A 80 -3.58 -10.61 -12.44
CA LYS A 80 -2.54 -9.90 -11.80
C LYS A 80 -3.08 -9.32 -10.53
N SER A 81 -2.34 -9.33 -9.48
CA SER A 81 -2.76 -8.80 -8.21
C SER A 81 -1.87 -7.67 -7.76
N CYS A 82 -2.44 -6.70 -7.09
CA CYS A 82 -1.67 -5.56 -6.60
C CYS A 82 -2.04 -5.27 -5.16
N ILE A 83 -1.04 -4.94 -4.34
CA ILE A 83 -1.28 -4.58 -2.98
C ILE A 83 -1.63 -3.11 -3.02
N ILE A 84 -2.78 -2.74 -2.58
CA ILE A 84 -3.18 -1.36 -2.64
C ILE A 84 -3.14 -0.68 -1.27
N ALA A 85 -3.01 -1.42 -0.20
CA ALA A 85 -2.92 -0.82 1.12
C ALA A 85 -2.40 -1.86 2.08
N ALA A 86 -1.71 -1.44 3.10
CA ALA A 86 -1.21 -2.37 4.09
C ALA A 86 -0.93 -1.57 5.35
N GLY A 87 -0.98 -2.20 6.48
CA GLY A 87 -0.77 -1.48 7.72
C GLY A 87 -0.70 -2.39 8.91
N HIS A 88 -1.00 -1.87 10.08
CA HIS A 88 -0.93 -2.67 11.28
C HIS A 88 -2.09 -2.30 12.17
N SER A 89 -2.20 -2.91 13.26
CA SER A 89 -3.23 -2.63 14.24
C SER A 89 -4.66 -2.86 13.72
N TRP A 90 -4.82 -3.87 12.92
CA TRP A 90 -6.14 -4.17 12.41
C TRP A 90 -7.00 -4.68 13.56
N ASP A 91 -8.24 -4.20 13.62
CA ASP A 91 -9.12 -4.63 14.66
C ASP A 91 -10.48 -4.79 14.04
N ALA A 92 -11.12 -5.84 14.21
CA ALA A 92 -12.43 -6.07 13.61
C ALA A 92 -13.44 -5.10 14.17
N ALA A 93 -13.21 -4.61 15.29
CA ALA A 93 -14.10 -3.65 15.89
C ALA A 93 -15.59 -3.94 15.82
N PRO A 94 -15.98 -5.07 16.12
CA PRO A 94 -17.39 -5.40 16.06
C PRO A 94 -18.20 -4.53 16.96
N THR A 95 -17.65 -4.07 18.00
CA THR A 95 -18.41 -3.32 18.90
C THR A 95 -18.84 -2.04 18.29
N LEU A 96 -18.01 -1.47 17.49
CA LEU A 96 -18.36 -0.23 16.91
C LEU A 96 -19.44 -0.51 15.96
N ALA A 97 -19.32 -1.54 15.26
CA ALA A 97 -20.31 -1.84 14.30
C ALA A 97 -21.62 -1.99 14.94
N GLN A 98 -21.65 -2.37 16.09
CA GLN A 98 -22.85 -2.58 16.65
C GLN A 98 -23.36 -1.44 17.16
N GLY A 99 -22.90 -0.54 17.02
CA GLY A 99 -23.47 0.37 17.38
C GLY A 99 -23.59 1.13 18.09
N THR A 100 -23.19 1.37 18.23
CA THR A 100 -23.22 2.16 18.99
C THR A 100 -23.73 3.17 18.49
N GLY A 101 -24.30 2.97 17.87
CA GLY A 101 -24.75 4.01 17.46
C GLY A 101 -24.09 4.61 16.48
N ILE A 102 -23.48 4.11 15.98
CA ILE A 102 -22.85 4.69 15.03
C ILE A 102 -23.71 4.89 14.06
#